data_df4ec2bb76032ccd118b0b8d3622ac0d
#
_entry.id   df4ec2bb76032ccd118b0b8d3622ac0d
#
_cell.length_a   1.000
_cell.length_b   1.000
_cell.length_c   1.000
_cell.angle_alpha   90.00
_cell.angle_beta   90.00
_cell.angle_gamma   90.00
#
_symmetry.space_group_name_H-M   'P 1'
#
loop_
_entity.id
_entity.type
_entity.pdbx_description
1 polymer ?
#
loop_
_entity_poly.entity_id
_entity_poly.type
_entity_poly.pdbx_seq_one_letter_code
_entity_poly.pdbx_strand_id
1 'polypeptide(L)'
;MRMKKIIYSISIALICMMIFSFGSIPNNNYVKYVDPFIGSGGHGHVFVGANVPFGGVQVGPTNFNKGWDWSSSYHHSDSIVKGFCHLNVSGTGMSDLGELTVMPVNGPLKINAGTQENHMKGYSSLYRKEKEQVSPGYYSVFLERYNIKVELTASKRVGLHRYTYPKSTDSRIIIDLGEGSADRPTETFLRKINDTLFEGYRFSTGWAKDQREFFSVVTSKPVENFLLYDRGRKINDNEKKGKYVKGFLEFETDEGEEVFFKMGVSTVSMKNALENLIHEIPHWDFEEVHNNAISEWNSELSKIKIKTKDIKKKKIFYTAMYHTMIAPNLYHDVNGQYRGTDKKVYSDTTFTNYTLFSLWDTYRAAHPLYTITHPERVSDMVNSMLKIFDHQGKLPVWHLRGNETNTMPGYSAIPVVVDAVLKGFDIDKEEAFNAVKKSATGYFEPGVKELMNLGYIPSDLMVESVASSMEYAIGDWGIAQLAKEMNKKDDYHYFLDRSKAYKTYFDEETKFMRGRLSNGEWRTPFDPVSAQHRINDYC
;
A
#
# COMPACT_ATOMS: atom_id res chain seq x y z
N MET A 1 51.33 -31.75 27.15
CA MET A 1 50.09 -31.53 27.96
C MET A 1 49.70 -30.06 28.13
N ARG A 2 50.64 -29.08 28.18
CA ARG A 2 50.29 -27.64 28.29
C ARG A 2 49.68 -27.00 27.03
N MET A 3 50.07 -27.40 25.82
CA MET A 3 49.54 -26.82 24.58
C MET A 3 48.08 -27.20 24.30
N LYS A 4 47.61 -28.42 24.65
CA LYS A 4 46.22 -28.82 24.50
C LYS A 4 45.26 -28.04 25.41
N LYS A 5 45.67 -27.64 26.60
CA LYS A 5 44.84 -26.82 27.52
C LYS A 5 44.68 -25.38 27.03
N ILE A 6 45.68 -24.81 26.33
CA ILE A 6 45.59 -23.46 25.77
C ILE A 6 44.63 -23.42 24.56
N ILE A 7 44.63 -24.45 23.71
CA ILE A 7 43.72 -24.53 22.55
C ILE A 7 42.27 -24.68 23.02
N TYR A 8 41.98 -25.50 24.04
CA TYR A 8 40.64 -25.61 24.61
C TYR A 8 40.15 -24.31 25.28
N SER A 9 41.02 -23.57 25.95
CA SER A 9 40.65 -22.28 26.58
C SER A 9 40.38 -21.19 25.54
N ILE A 10 41.07 -21.17 24.41
CA ILE A 10 40.83 -20.23 23.31
C ILE A 10 39.54 -20.60 22.54
N SER A 11 39.28 -21.90 22.34
CA SER A 11 38.03 -22.35 21.69
C SER A 11 36.79 -22.06 22.54
N ILE A 12 36.86 -22.19 23.86
CA ILE A 12 35.74 -21.83 24.75
C ILE A 12 35.54 -20.32 24.83
N ALA A 13 36.60 -19.51 24.79
CA ALA A 13 36.49 -18.06 24.75
C ALA A 13 35.91 -17.54 23.41
N LEU A 14 36.26 -18.19 22.28
CA LEU A 14 35.65 -17.88 20.97
C LEU A 14 34.20 -18.34 20.87
N ILE A 15 33.82 -19.46 21.46
CA ILE A 15 32.41 -19.92 21.54
C ILE A 15 31.59 -19.02 22.48
N CYS A 16 32.15 -18.56 23.59
CA CYS A 16 31.48 -17.58 24.47
C CYS A 16 31.37 -16.19 23.82
N MET A 17 32.28 -15.78 22.92
CA MET A 17 32.10 -14.52 22.15
C MET A 17 31.07 -14.61 21.04
N MET A 18 30.75 -15.80 20.51
CA MET A 18 29.67 -15.97 19.52
C MET A 18 28.25 -16.03 20.14
N ILE A 19 28.15 -16.23 21.46
CA ILE A 19 26.83 -16.32 22.14
C ILE A 19 26.34 -14.95 22.67
N PHE A 20 27.17 -13.89 22.62
CA PHE A 20 26.82 -12.53 23.08
C PHE A 20 26.69 -11.49 21.97
N SER A 21 26.26 -11.89 20.77
CA SER A 21 25.71 -10.96 19.78
C SER A 21 24.18 -10.97 19.79
N PHE A 22 23.56 -11.02 20.97
CA PHE A 22 22.26 -10.40 21.14
C PHE A 22 22.52 -8.89 21.05
N GLY A 23 22.30 -8.34 19.88
CA GLY A 23 22.35 -6.90 19.69
C GLY A 23 21.48 -6.25 20.75
N SER A 24 22.10 -5.48 21.65
CA SER A 24 21.35 -4.62 22.56
C SER A 24 20.39 -3.79 21.71
N ILE A 25 19.08 -3.97 21.91
CA ILE A 25 18.06 -3.08 21.34
C ILE A 25 18.55 -1.66 21.66
N PRO A 26 18.77 -0.82 20.64
CA PRO A 26 19.26 0.53 20.91
C PRO A 26 18.32 1.17 21.91
N ASN A 27 18.86 1.87 22.90
CA ASN A 27 18.13 2.47 24.04
C ASN A 27 17.12 3.55 23.62
N ASN A 28 16.83 3.70 22.32
CA ASN A 28 15.93 4.62 21.68
C ASN A 28 14.79 3.85 20.99
N ASN A 29 13.77 3.47 21.76
CA ASN A 29 12.54 2.89 21.22
C ASN A 29 11.62 4.01 20.72
N TYR A 30 11.65 4.30 19.41
CA TYR A 30 10.80 5.32 18.76
C TYR A 30 9.40 4.80 18.45
N VAL A 31 9.23 3.50 18.24
CA VAL A 31 7.93 2.83 18.01
C VAL A 31 6.92 3.18 19.09
N LYS A 32 7.33 3.32 20.35
CA LYS A 32 6.46 3.72 21.48
C LYS A 32 5.79 5.11 21.34
N TYR A 33 6.29 5.95 20.42
CA TYR A 33 5.72 7.27 20.14
C TYR A 33 4.75 7.25 18.96
N VAL A 34 4.68 6.16 18.21
CA VAL A 34 3.73 6.03 17.10
C VAL A 34 2.37 5.60 17.65
N ASP A 35 1.34 6.28 17.21
CA ASP A 35 -0.06 5.94 17.49
C ASP A 35 -0.80 5.73 16.16
N PRO A 36 -0.88 4.48 15.65
CA PRO A 36 -1.49 4.20 14.35
C PRO A 36 -2.99 4.50 14.28
N PHE A 37 -3.67 4.78 15.41
CA PHE A 37 -5.06 5.23 15.38
C PHE A 37 -5.20 6.70 14.95
N ILE A 38 -4.14 7.51 15.00
CA ILE A 38 -4.20 8.89 14.49
C ILE A 38 -4.49 8.85 12.99
N GLY A 39 -5.58 9.50 12.57
CA GLY A 39 -6.02 9.55 11.18
C GLY A 39 -6.92 8.39 10.74
N SER A 40 -7.24 7.43 11.62
CA SER A 40 -8.13 6.30 11.29
C SER A 40 -9.61 6.56 11.59
N GLY A 41 -9.96 7.76 12.05
CA GLY A 41 -11.34 8.19 12.28
C GLY A 41 -11.65 9.50 11.55
N GLY A 42 -12.92 9.91 11.50
CA GLY A 42 -13.37 11.04 10.71
C GLY A 42 -13.04 10.85 9.23
N HIS A 43 -12.44 11.83 8.58
CA HIS A 43 -12.04 11.79 7.17
C HIS A 43 -10.56 11.44 6.96
N GLY A 44 -9.94 10.68 7.88
CA GLY A 44 -8.49 10.46 7.86
C GLY A 44 -8.02 9.37 6.89
N HIS A 45 -8.79 8.32 6.66
CA HIS A 45 -8.55 7.21 5.73
C HIS A 45 -7.21 6.47 5.93
N VAL A 46 -6.69 6.44 7.15
CA VAL A 46 -5.40 5.81 7.44
C VAL A 46 -5.58 4.33 7.75
N PHE A 47 -4.69 3.51 7.18
CA PHE A 47 -4.59 2.09 7.49
C PHE A 47 -4.30 1.84 8.98
N VAL A 48 -4.96 0.84 9.55
CA VAL A 48 -4.70 0.30 10.89
C VAL A 48 -4.41 -1.18 10.78
N GLY A 49 -3.24 -1.60 11.27
CA GLY A 49 -2.83 -3.00 11.21
C GLY A 49 -1.32 -3.18 11.37
N ALA A 50 -0.85 -4.38 11.02
CA ALA A 50 0.55 -4.77 11.06
C ALA A 50 1.18 -4.68 9.67
N ASN A 51 2.33 -4.01 9.57
CA ASN A 51 3.16 -3.90 8.38
C ASN A 51 4.61 -3.59 8.75
N VAL A 52 5.51 -3.66 7.79
CA VAL A 52 6.88 -3.14 7.90
C VAL A 52 7.06 -1.90 7.02
N PRO A 53 8.09 -1.06 7.23
CA PRO A 53 8.33 0.12 6.40
C PRO A 53 8.38 -0.21 4.91
N PHE A 54 7.55 0.48 4.12
CA PHE A 54 7.41 0.26 2.67
C PHE A 54 7.06 -1.19 2.26
N GLY A 55 6.54 -2.00 3.17
CA GLY A 55 6.19 -3.40 2.91
C GLY A 55 5.05 -3.57 1.92
N GLY A 56 5.08 -4.65 1.13
CA GLY A 56 4.05 -4.98 0.13
C GLY A 56 2.76 -5.54 0.75
N VAL A 57 2.84 -6.06 1.99
CA VAL A 57 1.72 -6.61 2.76
C VAL A 57 1.38 -5.68 3.92
N GLN A 58 0.08 -5.46 4.10
CA GLN A 58 -0.51 -4.64 5.16
C GLN A 58 -1.68 -5.42 5.76
N VAL A 59 -1.44 -6.11 6.87
CA VAL A 59 -2.44 -7.00 7.50
C VAL A 59 -3.24 -6.23 8.53
N GLY A 60 -4.55 -6.13 8.34
CA GLY A 60 -5.38 -5.37 9.26
C GLY A 60 -6.86 -5.73 9.20
N PRO A 61 -7.65 -5.23 10.17
CA PRO A 61 -9.08 -5.49 10.24
C PRO A 61 -9.83 -4.82 9.08
N THR A 62 -10.90 -5.47 8.63
CA THR A 62 -11.87 -4.90 7.70
C THR A 62 -13.22 -4.74 8.37
N ASN A 63 -13.81 -3.55 8.28
CA ASN A 63 -15.18 -3.26 8.67
C ASN A 63 -16.13 -3.35 7.47
N PHE A 64 -17.44 -3.25 7.70
CA PHE A 64 -18.39 -3.04 6.61
C PHE A 64 -18.22 -1.63 6.04
N ASN A 65 -18.16 -1.52 4.72
CA ASN A 65 -18.03 -0.22 4.06
C ASN A 65 -19.32 0.59 4.26
N LYS A 66 -19.20 1.77 4.86
CA LYS A 66 -20.32 2.71 5.11
C LYS A 66 -20.16 4.00 4.30
N GLY A 67 -19.33 3.98 3.26
CA GLY A 67 -19.06 5.12 2.40
C GLY A 67 -17.64 5.64 2.48
N TRP A 68 -17.45 6.90 2.15
CA TRP A 68 -16.15 7.51 1.91
C TRP A 68 -15.15 7.37 3.07
N ASP A 69 -15.58 7.51 4.30
CA ASP A 69 -14.71 7.44 5.49
C ASP A 69 -14.14 6.04 5.75
N TRP A 70 -14.70 5.00 5.12
CA TRP A 70 -14.22 3.61 5.22
C TRP A 70 -13.27 3.21 4.08
N SER A 71 -12.67 4.17 3.37
CA SER A 71 -11.81 3.91 2.19
C SER A 71 -10.62 2.99 2.48
N SER A 72 -10.04 3.04 3.69
CA SER A 72 -8.93 2.18 4.11
C SER A 72 -9.37 0.86 4.75
N SER A 73 -10.60 0.40 4.49
CA SER A 73 -11.20 -0.83 5.05
C SER A 73 -11.53 -0.79 6.55
N TYR A 74 -10.89 0.06 7.31
CA TYR A 74 -11.08 0.25 8.75
C TYR A 74 -11.50 1.69 9.06
N HIS A 75 -12.39 1.84 10.05
CA HIS A 75 -12.70 3.14 10.63
C HIS A 75 -12.79 3.04 12.16
N HIS A 76 -12.13 3.96 12.86
CA HIS A 76 -11.99 3.90 14.33
C HIS A 76 -13.32 3.92 15.10
N SER A 77 -14.38 4.50 14.55
CA SER A 77 -15.71 4.50 15.18
C SER A 77 -16.46 3.17 15.07
N ASP A 78 -15.95 2.21 14.27
CA ASP A 78 -16.61 0.92 14.07
C ASP A 78 -16.31 -0.07 15.21
N SER A 79 -17.22 -1.02 15.42
CA SER A 79 -17.12 -2.08 16.43
C SER A 79 -17.40 -3.46 15.86
N ILE A 80 -17.51 -3.59 14.51
CA ILE A 80 -17.77 -4.87 13.84
C ILE A 80 -16.61 -5.12 12.88
N VAL A 81 -15.96 -6.28 13.02
CA VAL A 81 -14.95 -6.77 12.09
C VAL A 81 -15.55 -7.90 11.25
N LYS A 82 -15.37 -7.83 9.92
CA LYS A 82 -15.77 -8.90 9.00
C LYS A 82 -14.63 -9.82 8.60
N GLY A 83 -13.39 -9.45 8.92
CA GLY A 83 -12.20 -10.24 8.69
C GLY A 83 -10.93 -9.42 8.75
N PHE A 84 -9.82 -10.03 8.38
CA PHE A 84 -8.48 -9.44 8.34
C PHE A 84 -7.93 -9.60 6.93
N CYS A 85 -7.72 -8.47 6.25
CA CYS A 85 -7.18 -8.45 4.88
C CYS A 85 -5.66 -8.32 4.88
N HIS A 86 -5.02 -8.58 3.73
CA HIS A 86 -3.56 -8.55 3.58
C HIS A 86 -3.07 -7.37 2.75
N LEU A 87 -3.97 -6.67 2.07
CA LEU A 87 -3.66 -5.54 1.19
C LEU A 87 -4.59 -4.38 1.50
N ASN A 88 -4.03 -3.19 1.67
CA ASN A 88 -4.78 -1.97 1.99
C ASN A 88 -4.25 -0.77 1.21
N VAL A 89 -5.11 0.24 1.05
CA VAL A 89 -4.72 1.61 0.72
C VAL A 89 -4.75 2.45 1.99
N SER A 90 -3.89 3.46 2.08
CA SER A 90 -3.82 4.36 3.24
C SER A 90 -3.71 5.80 2.79
N GLY A 91 -4.49 6.71 3.42
CA GLY A 91 -4.42 8.14 3.17
C GLY A 91 -5.15 8.59 1.90
N THR A 92 -5.98 7.76 1.26
CA THR A 92 -6.72 8.11 0.04
C THR A 92 -8.22 8.03 0.24
N GLY A 93 -8.95 8.95 -0.39
CA GLY A 93 -10.41 8.96 -0.42
C GLY A 93 -11.05 8.00 -1.44
N MET A 94 -10.25 7.17 -2.12
CA MET A 94 -10.73 6.14 -3.04
C MET A 94 -10.58 4.78 -2.40
N SER A 95 -11.69 4.05 -2.24
CA SER A 95 -11.67 2.69 -1.72
C SER A 95 -11.22 1.70 -2.79
N ASP A 96 -10.23 0.90 -2.47
CA ASP A 96 -9.78 -0.27 -3.24
C ASP A 96 -9.00 -1.21 -2.30
N LEU A 97 -8.55 -2.36 -2.78
CA LEU A 97 -7.90 -3.37 -1.96
C LEU A 97 -8.82 -3.86 -0.82
N GLY A 98 -8.31 -4.05 0.40
CA GLY A 98 -9.06 -4.66 1.51
C GLY A 98 -9.40 -6.13 1.25
N GLU A 99 -8.58 -6.81 0.47
CA GLU A 99 -8.80 -8.13 -0.08
C GLU A 99 -7.85 -9.19 0.48
N LEU A 100 -8.03 -10.44 0.04
CA LEU A 100 -7.41 -11.62 0.63
C LEU A 100 -7.78 -11.71 2.12
N THR A 101 -9.10 -11.68 2.36
CA THR A 101 -9.66 -11.58 3.71
C THR A 101 -9.77 -12.96 4.36
N VAL A 102 -9.35 -13.04 5.61
CA VAL A 102 -9.46 -14.23 6.44
C VAL A 102 -10.18 -13.92 7.74
N MET A 103 -10.90 -14.91 8.31
CA MET A 103 -11.62 -14.73 9.57
C MET A 103 -11.56 -16.02 10.40
N PRO A 104 -10.97 -16.00 11.61
CA PRO A 104 -11.06 -17.11 12.53
C PRO A 104 -12.43 -17.12 13.23
N VAL A 105 -13.06 -18.27 13.28
CA VAL A 105 -14.39 -18.46 13.90
C VAL A 105 -14.48 -19.81 14.59
N ASN A 106 -15.51 -19.99 15.40
CA ASN A 106 -15.96 -21.29 15.92
C ASN A 106 -17.49 -21.39 15.93
N GLY A 107 -18.02 -22.58 16.26
CA GLY A 107 -19.44 -22.84 16.34
C GLY A 107 -20.13 -22.97 14.98
N PRO A 108 -21.45 -22.73 14.85
CA PRO A 108 -22.22 -23.03 13.65
C PRO A 108 -21.69 -22.35 12.40
N LEU A 109 -21.59 -23.10 11.30
CA LEU A 109 -21.11 -22.60 10.00
C LEU A 109 -21.96 -21.43 9.49
N LYS A 110 -21.31 -20.32 9.16
CA LYS A 110 -21.86 -19.14 8.48
C LYS A 110 -21.07 -18.88 7.21
N ILE A 111 -21.74 -18.78 6.08
CA ILE A 111 -21.08 -18.72 4.75
C ILE A 111 -20.70 -17.28 4.37
N ASN A 112 -21.42 -16.26 4.88
CA ASN A 112 -21.24 -14.86 4.53
C ASN A 112 -20.93 -14.03 5.76
N ALA A 113 -20.28 -12.87 5.57
CA ALA A 113 -19.97 -11.94 6.66
C ALA A 113 -21.21 -11.37 7.38
N GLY A 114 -22.37 -11.36 6.72
CA GLY A 114 -23.57 -10.66 7.16
C GLY A 114 -23.65 -9.25 6.57
N THR A 115 -24.39 -8.39 7.24
CA THR A 115 -24.44 -6.95 6.92
C THR A 115 -24.21 -6.14 8.19
N GLN A 116 -24.00 -4.84 8.07
CA GLN A 116 -23.84 -3.94 9.22
C GLN A 116 -25.01 -4.06 10.20
N GLU A 117 -26.25 -4.12 9.69
CA GLU A 117 -27.51 -4.18 10.50
C GLU A 117 -27.79 -5.61 11.00
N ASN A 118 -27.29 -6.62 10.30
CA ASN A 118 -27.52 -8.03 10.58
C ASN A 118 -26.24 -8.84 10.62
N HIS A 119 -25.18 -8.30 11.26
CA HIS A 119 -23.89 -8.96 11.39
C HIS A 119 -23.99 -10.35 12.07
N MET A 120 -24.92 -10.54 12.99
CA MET A 120 -25.16 -11.82 13.66
C MET A 120 -25.66 -12.94 12.77
N LYS A 121 -26.23 -12.64 11.59
CA LYS A 121 -26.61 -13.65 10.59
C LYS A 121 -25.40 -14.19 9.81
N GLY A 122 -24.31 -13.43 9.78
CA GLY A 122 -23.07 -13.81 9.14
C GLY A 122 -21.98 -14.28 10.11
N TYR A 123 -20.75 -14.38 9.64
CA TYR A 123 -19.56 -14.76 10.43
C TYR A 123 -18.83 -13.57 11.04
N SER A 124 -19.20 -12.32 10.78
CA SER A 124 -18.55 -11.16 11.40
C SER A 124 -18.72 -11.13 12.93
N SER A 125 -17.86 -10.44 13.63
CA SER A 125 -17.84 -10.35 15.09
C SER A 125 -17.81 -8.92 15.58
N LEU A 126 -18.48 -8.69 16.71
CA LEU A 126 -18.26 -7.50 17.52
C LEU A 126 -16.88 -7.57 18.18
N TYR A 127 -16.30 -6.41 18.38
CA TYR A 127 -15.10 -6.20 19.19
C TYR A 127 -15.21 -4.90 19.99
N ARG A 128 -14.41 -4.80 21.06
CA ARG A 128 -14.35 -3.61 21.91
C ARG A 128 -13.02 -2.90 21.74
N LYS A 129 -13.05 -1.58 21.72
CA LYS A 129 -11.84 -0.74 21.57
C LYS A 129 -10.84 -0.95 22.71
N GLU A 130 -11.29 -1.23 23.90
CA GLU A 130 -10.43 -1.52 25.06
C GLU A 130 -9.64 -2.82 24.93
N LYS A 131 -10.08 -3.70 24.02
CA LYS A 131 -9.42 -4.98 23.70
C LYS A 131 -8.75 -4.97 22.31
N GLU A 132 -8.65 -3.81 21.70
CA GLU A 132 -7.96 -3.59 20.44
C GLU A 132 -6.61 -2.90 20.71
N GLN A 133 -5.54 -3.43 20.15
CA GLN A 133 -4.19 -2.86 20.28
C GLN A 133 -3.54 -2.78 18.92
N VAL A 134 -2.82 -1.69 18.67
CA VAL A 134 -2.02 -1.50 17.46
C VAL A 134 -0.72 -0.79 17.78
N SER A 135 0.34 -1.23 17.15
CA SER A 135 1.64 -0.56 17.10
C SER A 135 2.31 -0.87 15.76
N PRO A 136 3.32 -0.12 15.33
CA PRO A 136 4.05 -0.48 14.13
C PRO A 136 4.51 -1.95 14.15
N GLY A 137 4.10 -2.70 13.13
CA GLY A 137 4.41 -4.13 13.01
C GLY A 137 3.49 -5.08 13.78
N TYR A 138 2.48 -4.57 14.49
CA TYR A 138 1.58 -5.41 15.30
C TYR A 138 0.15 -4.88 15.36
N TYR A 139 -0.80 -5.81 15.34
CA TYR A 139 -2.21 -5.55 15.63
C TYR A 139 -2.79 -6.70 16.44
N SER A 140 -3.67 -6.41 17.39
CA SER A 140 -4.45 -7.44 18.06
C SER A 140 -5.85 -6.98 18.41
N VAL A 141 -6.79 -7.94 18.47
CA VAL A 141 -8.18 -7.71 18.82
C VAL A 141 -8.80 -8.98 19.40
N PHE A 142 -9.80 -8.81 20.27
CA PHE A 142 -10.59 -9.92 20.80
C PHE A 142 -11.95 -9.99 20.10
N LEU A 143 -12.25 -11.12 19.48
CA LEU A 143 -13.52 -11.39 18.82
C LEU A 143 -14.55 -11.85 19.85
N GLU A 144 -15.39 -10.93 20.32
CA GLU A 144 -16.34 -11.17 21.43
C GLU A 144 -17.30 -12.34 21.15
N ARG A 145 -17.69 -12.52 19.89
CA ARG A 145 -18.62 -13.57 19.48
C ARG A 145 -18.04 -14.97 19.60
N TYR A 146 -16.75 -15.10 19.35
CA TYR A 146 -16.07 -16.38 19.18
C TYR A 146 -15.14 -16.71 20.33
N ASN A 147 -14.95 -15.78 21.26
CA ASN A 147 -13.95 -15.90 22.33
C ASN A 147 -12.55 -16.21 21.76
N ILE A 148 -12.19 -15.57 20.64
CA ILE A 148 -10.91 -15.76 19.95
C ILE A 148 -10.09 -14.49 20.08
N LYS A 149 -8.84 -14.59 20.55
CA LYS A 149 -7.85 -13.53 20.43
C LYS A 149 -7.18 -13.66 19.08
N VAL A 150 -7.10 -12.55 18.34
CA VAL A 150 -6.38 -12.42 17.07
C VAL A 150 -5.18 -11.54 17.28
N GLU A 151 -4.02 -11.99 16.82
CA GLU A 151 -2.78 -11.23 16.80
C GLU A 151 -2.16 -11.32 15.39
N LEU A 152 -1.71 -10.19 14.87
CA LEU A 152 -1.20 -10.05 13.51
C LEU A 152 0.18 -9.40 13.54
N THR A 153 1.09 -9.92 12.74
CA THR A 153 2.37 -9.28 12.38
C THR A 153 2.68 -9.54 10.91
N ALA A 154 3.69 -8.90 10.36
CA ALA A 154 4.02 -9.03 8.95
C ALA A 154 5.51 -8.89 8.69
N SER A 155 5.96 -9.51 7.60
CA SER A 155 7.18 -9.17 6.89
C SER A 155 6.83 -8.38 5.61
N LYS A 156 7.77 -8.25 4.69
CA LYS A 156 7.56 -7.44 3.47
C LYS A 156 6.48 -7.98 2.55
N ARG A 157 6.32 -9.33 2.45
CA ARG A 157 5.41 -10.02 1.53
C ARG A 157 4.52 -11.06 2.20
N VAL A 158 4.61 -11.21 3.52
CA VAL A 158 3.91 -12.28 4.25
C VAL A 158 3.21 -11.71 5.47
N GLY A 159 1.92 -12.03 5.62
CA GLY A 159 1.19 -11.82 6.87
C GLY A 159 1.27 -13.07 7.76
N LEU A 160 1.55 -12.88 9.03
CA LEU A 160 1.53 -13.94 10.05
C LEU A 160 0.47 -13.63 11.10
N HIS A 161 -0.43 -14.58 11.29
CA HIS A 161 -1.52 -14.52 12.25
C HIS A 161 -1.31 -15.56 13.35
N ARG A 162 -1.66 -15.18 14.58
CA ARG A 162 -1.80 -16.07 15.72
C ARG A 162 -3.23 -15.95 16.24
N TYR A 163 -3.92 -17.07 16.30
CA TYR A 163 -5.28 -17.15 16.80
C TYR A 163 -5.31 -18.01 18.07
N THR A 164 -5.71 -17.45 19.21
CA THR A 164 -5.92 -18.21 20.45
C THR A 164 -7.38 -18.59 20.53
N TYR A 165 -7.67 -19.87 20.40
CA TYR A 165 -9.03 -20.42 20.40
C TYR A 165 -9.50 -20.90 21.78
N PRO A 166 -10.81 -20.88 22.06
CA PRO A 166 -11.39 -21.68 23.13
C PRO A 166 -11.46 -23.16 22.72
N LYS A 167 -11.77 -24.04 23.63
CA LYS A 167 -12.09 -25.45 23.31
C LYS A 167 -13.31 -25.53 22.40
N SER A 168 -13.17 -26.18 21.26
CA SER A 168 -14.24 -26.32 20.27
C SER A 168 -13.97 -27.48 19.31
N THR A 169 -15.01 -28.21 18.92
CA THR A 169 -15.00 -29.18 17.81
C THR A 169 -15.31 -28.53 16.44
N ASP A 170 -15.62 -27.23 16.43
CA ASP A 170 -16.10 -26.49 15.27
C ASP A 170 -15.26 -25.23 15.00
N SER A 171 -13.96 -25.29 15.26
CA SER A 171 -13.04 -24.19 14.97
C SER A 171 -12.72 -24.12 13.47
N ARG A 172 -12.60 -22.89 12.93
CA ARG A 172 -12.37 -22.67 11.48
C ARG A 172 -11.54 -21.43 11.24
N ILE A 173 -10.82 -21.45 10.11
CA ILE A 173 -10.36 -20.25 9.44
C ILE A 173 -11.10 -20.14 8.11
N ILE A 174 -11.76 -19.02 7.88
CA ILE A 174 -12.45 -18.70 6.62
C ILE A 174 -11.49 -17.93 5.74
N ILE A 175 -11.33 -18.34 4.47
CA ILE A 175 -10.70 -17.55 3.41
C ILE A 175 -11.83 -17.07 2.50
N ASP A 176 -12.12 -15.77 2.52
CA ASP A 176 -13.20 -15.18 1.72
C ASP A 176 -12.64 -14.34 0.57
N LEU A 177 -12.64 -14.89 -0.64
CA LEU A 177 -12.18 -14.20 -1.85
C LEU A 177 -13.27 -13.31 -2.49
N GLY A 178 -14.48 -13.33 -1.93
CA GLY A 178 -15.56 -12.45 -2.35
C GLY A 178 -15.49 -11.04 -1.72
N GLU A 179 -14.76 -10.91 -0.62
CA GLU A 179 -14.64 -9.65 0.12
C GLU A 179 -13.53 -8.75 -0.45
N GLY A 180 -13.75 -7.45 -0.33
CA GLY A 180 -12.84 -6.36 -0.68
C GLY A 180 -13.37 -5.07 -0.06
N SER A 181 -12.65 -3.94 -0.21
CA SER A 181 -13.10 -2.66 0.33
C SER A 181 -14.24 -2.06 -0.50
N ALA A 182 -14.03 -1.85 -1.79
CA ALA A 182 -15.04 -1.35 -2.72
C ALA A 182 -14.91 -1.95 -4.13
N ASP A 183 -13.86 -2.69 -4.39
CA ASP A 183 -13.64 -3.43 -5.62
C ASP A 183 -14.55 -4.67 -5.70
N ARG A 184 -14.65 -5.25 -6.86
CA ARG A 184 -15.48 -6.44 -7.11
C ARG A 184 -14.64 -7.55 -7.73
N PRO A 185 -14.70 -8.79 -7.22
CA PRO A 185 -14.00 -9.89 -7.83
C PRO A 185 -14.53 -10.14 -9.24
N THR A 186 -13.62 -10.33 -10.18
CA THR A 186 -13.90 -10.77 -11.55
C THR A 186 -13.73 -12.26 -11.68
N GLU A 187 -12.67 -12.81 -11.08
CA GLU A 187 -12.38 -14.22 -11.00
C GLU A 187 -11.64 -14.54 -9.69
N THR A 188 -11.99 -15.65 -9.06
CA THR A 188 -11.32 -16.15 -7.85
C THR A 188 -11.03 -17.64 -7.98
N PHE A 189 -9.98 -18.10 -7.35
CA PHE A 189 -9.58 -19.51 -7.32
C PHE A 189 -9.03 -19.86 -5.94
N LEU A 190 -9.39 -21.03 -5.45
CA LEU A 190 -8.83 -21.59 -4.21
C LEU A 190 -8.72 -23.11 -4.35
N ARG A 191 -7.58 -23.67 -3.92
CA ARG A 191 -7.37 -25.12 -3.86
C ARG A 191 -6.64 -25.54 -2.59
N LYS A 192 -6.91 -26.75 -2.17
CA LYS A 192 -6.16 -27.47 -1.14
C LYS A 192 -5.06 -28.30 -1.83
N ILE A 193 -3.81 -28.07 -1.44
CA ILE A 193 -2.66 -28.88 -1.91
C ILE A 193 -2.44 -30.09 -0.98
N ASN A 194 -2.46 -29.81 0.34
CA ASN A 194 -2.43 -30.83 1.40
C ASN A 194 -3.13 -30.27 2.65
N ASP A 195 -3.05 -30.97 3.78
CA ASP A 195 -3.78 -30.59 5.00
C ASP A 195 -3.29 -29.30 5.67
N THR A 196 -2.16 -28.74 5.24
CA THR A 196 -1.61 -27.48 5.76
C THR A 196 -1.36 -26.43 4.69
N LEU A 197 -1.36 -26.77 3.39
CA LEU A 197 -1.04 -25.85 2.30
C LEU A 197 -2.24 -25.63 1.38
N PHE A 198 -2.58 -24.36 1.19
CA PHE A 198 -3.65 -23.90 0.31
C PHE A 198 -3.13 -22.79 -0.60
N GLU A 199 -3.65 -22.71 -1.82
CA GLU A 199 -3.23 -21.73 -2.81
C GLU A 199 -4.44 -21.15 -3.54
N GLY A 200 -4.30 -19.92 -3.99
CA GLY A 200 -5.35 -19.31 -4.77
C GLY A 200 -4.96 -17.95 -5.35
N TYR A 201 -5.95 -17.34 -5.97
CA TYR A 201 -5.85 -15.98 -6.48
C TYR A 201 -7.20 -15.27 -6.41
N ARG A 202 -7.13 -13.95 -6.42
CA ARG A 202 -8.26 -13.05 -6.57
C ARG A 202 -7.93 -12.01 -7.63
N PHE A 203 -8.72 -11.99 -8.70
CA PHE A 203 -8.72 -10.94 -9.71
C PHE A 203 -9.93 -10.07 -9.49
N SER A 204 -9.75 -8.76 -9.60
CA SER A 204 -10.80 -7.80 -9.27
C SER A 204 -10.79 -6.58 -10.18
N THR A 205 -11.86 -5.82 -10.10
CA THR A 205 -12.03 -4.51 -10.76
C THR A 205 -12.67 -3.53 -9.81
N GLY A 206 -12.11 -2.35 -9.76
CA GLY A 206 -12.55 -1.25 -8.91
C GLY A 206 -11.96 0.05 -9.41
N TRP A 207 -11.31 0.77 -8.55
CA TRP A 207 -10.44 1.88 -8.91
C TRP A 207 -9.27 1.38 -9.78
N ALA A 208 -8.57 0.34 -9.34
CA ALA A 208 -7.75 -0.50 -10.22
C ALA A 208 -8.65 -1.32 -11.15
N LYS A 209 -8.45 -1.23 -12.48
CA LYS A 209 -9.33 -1.85 -13.48
C LYS A 209 -9.12 -3.34 -13.68
N ASP A 210 -7.90 -3.82 -13.50
CA ASP A 210 -7.48 -5.23 -13.64
C ASP A 210 -6.41 -5.52 -12.58
N GLN A 211 -6.86 -5.83 -11.36
CA GLN A 211 -6.00 -6.18 -10.25
C GLN A 211 -5.87 -7.70 -10.15
N ARG A 212 -4.65 -8.18 -9.93
CA ARG A 212 -4.33 -9.62 -9.94
C ARG A 212 -3.45 -9.96 -8.76
N GLU A 213 -4.05 -10.59 -7.76
CA GLU A 213 -3.36 -11.01 -6.54
C GLU A 213 -3.39 -12.53 -6.40
N PHE A 214 -2.23 -13.10 -6.20
CA PHE A 214 -2.02 -14.53 -5.93
C PHE A 214 -1.57 -14.69 -4.48
N PHE A 215 -1.93 -15.81 -3.88
CA PHE A 215 -1.53 -16.11 -2.52
C PHE A 215 -1.24 -17.61 -2.32
N SER A 216 -0.42 -17.89 -1.32
CA SER A 216 -0.24 -19.21 -0.74
C SER A 216 -0.36 -19.12 0.77
N VAL A 217 -1.07 -20.08 1.35
CA VAL A 217 -1.39 -20.15 2.77
C VAL A 217 -0.79 -21.41 3.37
N VAL A 218 -0.16 -21.26 4.54
CA VAL A 218 0.24 -22.41 5.37
C VAL A 218 -0.33 -22.24 6.77
N THR A 219 -0.89 -23.33 7.32
CA THR A 219 -1.39 -23.41 8.71
C THR A 219 -0.45 -24.24 9.58
N SER A 220 -0.30 -23.89 10.85
CA SER A 220 0.52 -24.66 11.80
C SER A 220 -0.14 -25.97 12.21
N LYS A 221 -1.46 -26.05 12.10
CA LYS A 221 -2.28 -27.21 12.43
C LYS A 221 -2.87 -27.81 11.15
N PRO A 222 -2.80 -29.12 10.94
CA PRO A 222 -3.48 -29.78 9.83
C PRO A 222 -4.99 -29.55 9.89
N VAL A 223 -5.57 -29.32 8.72
CA VAL A 223 -7.02 -29.13 8.54
C VAL A 223 -7.69 -30.48 8.40
N GLU A 224 -8.66 -30.78 9.23
CA GLU A 224 -9.41 -32.05 9.21
C GLU A 224 -10.40 -32.09 8.05
N ASN A 225 -11.12 -30.95 7.83
CA ASN A 225 -12.06 -30.81 6.73
C ASN A 225 -11.81 -29.49 5.97
N PHE A 226 -11.92 -29.56 4.67
CA PHE A 226 -11.86 -28.38 3.79
C PHE A 226 -13.19 -28.26 3.03
N LEU A 227 -13.93 -27.18 3.31
CA LEU A 227 -15.19 -26.92 2.64
C LEU A 227 -15.03 -25.76 1.67
N LEU A 228 -15.53 -25.94 0.46
CA LEU A 228 -15.56 -24.90 -0.57
C LEU A 228 -16.98 -24.46 -0.88
N TYR A 229 -17.15 -23.15 -1.10
CA TYR A 229 -18.39 -22.54 -1.55
C TYR A 229 -18.12 -21.54 -2.68
N ASP A 230 -19.06 -21.44 -3.62
CA ASP A 230 -19.13 -20.33 -4.58
C ASP A 230 -20.57 -19.86 -4.68
N ARG A 231 -20.81 -18.56 -4.51
CA ARG A 231 -22.17 -17.95 -4.50
C ARG A 231 -23.15 -18.66 -3.56
N GLY A 232 -22.67 -19.06 -2.39
CA GLY A 232 -23.47 -19.74 -1.37
C GLY A 232 -23.75 -21.23 -1.64
N ARG A 233 -23.24 -21.80 -2.75
CA ARG A 233 -23.40 -23.23 -3.09
C ARG A 233 -22.16 -24.00 -2.66
N LYS A 234 -22.36 -25.11 -1.94
CA LYS A 234 -21.28 -26.02 -1.57
C LYS A 234 -20.71 -26.69 -2.82
N ILE A 235 -19.38 -26.79 -2.84
CA ILE A 235 -18.62 -27.46 -3.91
C ILE A 235 -18.02 -28.74 -3.31
N ASN A 236 -18.25 -29.87 -3.96
CA ASN A 236 -17.72 -31.17 -3.54
C ASN A 236 -16.43 -31.48 -4.32
N ASP A 237 -15.42 -30.63 -4.13
CA ASP A 237 -14.10 -30.77 -4.73
C ASP A 237 -13.06 -30.11 -3.83
N ASN A 238 -11.78 -30.37 -4.06
CA ASN A 238 -10.65 -29.75 -3.37
C ASN A 238 -10.17 -28.44 -4.02
N GLU A 239 -10.77 -28.05 -5.14
CA GLU A 239 -10.49 -26.78 -5.81
C GLU A 239 -11.74 -26.18 -6.45
N LYS A 240 -11.75 -24.86 -6.58
CA LYS A 240 -12.81 -24.15 -7.27
C LYS A 240 -12.28 -22.87 -7.91
N LYS A 241 -12.55 -22.74 -9.21
CA LYS A 241 -12.51 -21.47 -9.94
C LYS A 241 -13.92 -20.92 -10.03
N GLY A 242 -14.12 -19.68 -9.62
CA GLY A 242 -15.43 -19.05 -9.58
C GLY A 242 -15.33 -17.53 -9.45
N LYS A 243 -16.39 -16.89 -8.97
CA LYS A 243 -16.38 -15.44 -8.76
C LYS A 243 -16.35 -15.04 -7.28
N TYR A 244 -16.97 -15.85 -6.40
CA TYR A 244 -17.10 -15.57 -4.97
C TYR A 244 -16.69 -16.80 -4.16
N VAL A 245 -15.53 -17.37 -4.50
CA VAL A 245 -15.03 -18.60 -3.86
C VAL A 245 -14.66 -18.30 -2.42
N LYS A 246 -15.05 -19.21 -1.54
CA LYS A 246 -14.73 -19.19 -0.10
C LYS A 246 -14.27 -20.56 0.33
N GLY A 247 -13.23 -20.60 1.13
CA GLY A 247 -12.71 -21.80 1.78
C GLY A 247 -12.92 -21.76 3.28
N PHE A 248 -13.28 -22.90 3.86
CA PHE A 248 -13.43 -23.07 5.31
C PHE A 248 -12.48 -24.19 5.72
N LEU A 249 -11.49 -23.83 6.50
CA LEU A 249 -10.47 -24.72 7.03
C LEU A 249 -10.92 -25.14 8.43
N GLU A 250 -11.44 -26.37 8.60
CA GLU A 250 -12.03 -26.84 9.85
C GLU A 250 -11.07 -27.72 10.65
N PHE A 251 -11.03 -27.54 11.96
CA PHE A 251 -10.22 -28.30 12.92
C PHE A 251 -10.80 -28.21 14.32
N GLU A 252 -10.44 -29.14 15.20
CA GLU A 252 -10.76 -29.07 16.61
C GLU A 252 -9.70 -28.26 17.36
N THR A 253 -10.07 -27.64 18.48
CA THR A 253 -9.14 -26.90 19.36
C THR A 253 -9.37 -27.20 20.81
N ASP A 254 -8.30 -27.22 21.60
CA ASP A 254 -8.35 -27.20 23.06
C ASP A 254 -8.45 -25.77 23.63
N GLU A 255 -8.73 -25.64 24.92
CA GLU A 255 -8.82 -24.32 25.56
C GLU A 255 -7.47 -23.61 25.56
N GLY A 256 -7.43 -22.40 24.97
CA GLY A 256 -6.23 -21.59 24.87
C GLY A 256 -5.25 -22.05 23.77
N GLU A 257 -5.64 -22.97 22.89
CA GLU A 257 -4.77 -23.44 21.80
C GLU A 257 -4.48 -22.33 20.80
N GLU A 258 -3.20 -22.15 20.47
CA GLU A 258 -2.75 -21.21 19.46
C GLU A 258 -2.62 -21.89 18.10
N VAL A 259 -3.34 -21.38 17.12
CA VAL A 259 -3.25 -21.79 15.70
C VAL A 259 -2.64 -20.65 14.90
N PHE A 260 -1.55 -20.93 14.21
CA PHE A 260 -0.88 -19.96 13.35
C PHE A 260 -1.30 -20.14 11.90
N PHE A 261 -1.37 -19.02 11.19
CA PHE A 261 -1.72 -18.93 9.79
C PHE A 261 -0.78 -17.95 9.10
N LYS A 262 -0.14 -18.36 8.02
CA LYS A 262 0.71 -17.50 7.18
C LYS A 262 0.12 -17.37 5.80
N MET A 263 0.12 -16.14 5.25
CA MET A 263 -0.24 -15.89 3.86
C MET A 263 0.86 -15.10 3.18
N GLY A 264 1.52 -15.73 2.21
CA GLY A 264 2.39 -15.05 1.26
C GLY A 264 1.58 -14.51 0.09
N VAL A 265 1.94 -13.33 -0.42
CA VAL A 265 1.25 -12.63 -1.50
C VAL A 265 2.20 -12.39 -2.66
N SER A 266 1.70 -12.47 -3.91
CA SER A 266 2.41 -12.17 -5.14
C SER A 266 1.44 -11.60 -6.19
N THR A 267 1.93 -10.72 -7.06
CA THR A 267 1.16 -10.28 -8.25
C THR A 267 1.47 -11.12 -9.49
N VAL A 268 2.32 -12.12 -9.36
CA VAL A 268 2.82 -12.95 -10.48
C VAL A 268 2.17 -14.32 -10.51
N SER A 269 2.32 -15.09 -9.41
CA SER A 269 1.80 -16.47 -9.35
C SER A 269 1.66 -17.00 -7.93
N MET A 270 0.87 -18.07 -7.74
CA MET A 270 0.77 -18.81 -6.47
C MET A 270 2.12 -19.38 -6.06
N LYS A 271 2.92 -19.87 -7.02
CA LYS A 271 4.28 -20.35 -6.77
C LYS A 271 5.16 -19.27 -6.15
N ASN A 272 5.17 -18.07 -6.72
CA ASN A 272 5.93 -16.95 -6.18
C ASN A 272 5.44 -16.54 -4.77
N ALA A 273 4.12 -16.59 -4.53
CA ALA A 273 3.57 -16.33 -3.21
C ALA A 273 4.07 -17.35 -2.16
N LEU A 274 4.21 -18.62 -2.54
CA LEU A 274 4.80 -19.64 -1.68
C LEU A 274 6.31 -19.41 -1.48
N GLU A 275 7.04 -19.05 -2.54
CA GLU A 275 8.48 -18.73 -2.44
C GLU A 275 8.70 -17.52 -1.50
N ASN A 276 7.89 -16.47 -1.61
CA ASN A 276 7.90 -15.34 -0.69
C ASN A 276 7.69 -15.78 0.76
N LEU A 277 6.67 -16.64 1.00
CA LEU A 277 6.34 -17.15 2.32
C LEU A 277 7.48 -17.96 2.95
N ILE A 278 8.05 -18.90 2.20
CA ILE A 278 9.14 -19.77 2.67
C ILE A 278 10.42 -18.95 2.93
N HIS A 279 10.69 -17.95 2.08
CA HIS A 279 11.88 -17.12 2.21
C HIS A 279 11.82 -16.18 3.41
N GLU A 280 10.67 -15.53 3.64
CA GLU A 280 10.55 -14.47 4.65
C GLU A 280 10.19 -15.00 6.03
N ILE A 281 9.31 -16.00 6.13
CA ILE A 281 8.87 -16.57 7.41
C ILE A 281 8.89 -18.12 7.31
N PRO A 282 10.08 -18.75 7.37
CA PRO A 282 10.20 -20.22 7.30
C PRO A 282 9.71 -20.94 8.56
N HIS A 283 9.62 -20.26 9.69
CA HIS A 283 9.30 -20.80 11.03
C HIS A 283 7.96 -20.29 11.56
N TRP A 284 7.55 -20.75 12.75
CA TRP A 284 6.31 -20.36 13.42
C TRP A 284 6.53 -19.43 14.64
N ASP A 285 7.74 -18.91 14.83
CA ASP A 285 8.03 -17.97 15.92
C ASP A 285 7.43 -16.59 15.62
N PHE A 286 6.26 -16.33 16.19
CA PHE A 286 5.53 -15.07 16.05
C PHE A 286 6.31 -13.91 16.64
N GLU A 287 6.95 -14.14 17.80
CA GLU A 287 7.67 -13.07 18.50
C GLU A 287 8.94 -12.66 17.74
N GLU A 288 9.61 -13.59 17.07
CA GLU A 288 10.74 -13.27 16.20
C GLU A 288 10.31 -12.35 15.05
N VAL A 289 9.23 -12.70 14.32
CA VAL A 289 8.72 -11.87 13.21
C VAL A 289 8.29 -10.49 13.71
N HIS A 290 7.56 -10.43 14.83
CA HIS A 290 7.13 -9.18 15.45
C HIS A 290 8.31 -8.31 15.89
N ASN A 291 9.33 -8.89 16.54
CA ASN A 291 10.53 -8.17 16.96
C ASN A 291 11.34 -7.66 15.76
N ASN A 292 11.39 -8.42 14.66
CA ASN A 292 12.03 -7.97 13.42
C ASN A 292 11.28 -6.76 12.84
N ALA A 293 9.95 -6.78 12.79
CA ALA A 293 9.14 -5.65 12.36
C ALA A 293 9.35 -4.40 13.24
N ILE A 294 9.38 -4.55 14.57
CA ILE A 294 9.71 -3.46 15.51
C ILE A 294 11.12 -2.91 15.23
N SER A 295 12.09 -3.77 14.97
CA SER A 295 13.47 -3.37 14.68
C SER A 295 13.56 -2.56 13.39
N GLU A 296 12.91 -3.00 12.32
CA GLU A 296 12.82 -2.26 11.05
C GLU A 296 12.17 -0.88 11.27
N TRP A 297 11.04 -0.81 11.96
CA TRP A 297 10.38 0.46 12.28
C TRP A 297 11.25 1.39 13.14
N ASN A 298 11.91 0.88 14.16
CA ASN A 298 12.82 1.69 14.99
C ASN A 298 14.02 2.23 14.19
N SER A 299 14.56 1.42 13.27
CA SER A 299 15.64 1.85 12.38
C SER A 299 15.20 3.07 11.56
N GLU A 300 14.05 2.99 10.88
CA GLU A 300 13.54 4.06 10.03
C GLU A 300 13.13 5.31 10.83
N LEU A 301 12.40 5.14 11.93
CA LEU A 301 11.96 6.23 12.79
C LEU A 301 13.14 6.95 13.49
N SER A 302 14.28 6.29 13.66
CA SER A 302 15.48 6.86 14.28
C SER A 302 16.23 7.83 13.38
N LYS A 303 15.93 7.89 12.08
CA LYS A 303 16.59 8.78 11.10
C LYS A 303 16.39 10.26 11.43
N ILE A 304 15.26 10.61 12.06
CA ILE A 304 15.04 11.97 12.60
C ILE A 304 14.79 11.90 14.11
N LYS A 305 15.63 12.61 14.86
CA LYS A 305 15.57 12.65 16.32
C LYS A 305 15.13 14.03 16.82
N ILE A 306 13.89 14.12 17.32
CA ILE A 306 13.40 15.37 17.91
C ILE A 306 13.64 15.40 19.42
N LYS A 307 13.99 16.58 19.95
CA LYS A 307 14.17 16.83 21.38
C LYS A 307 13.04 17.72 21.89
N THR A 308 12.09 17.13 22.59
CA THR A 308 11.02 17.86 23.27
C THR A 308 10.56 17.11 24.52
N LYS A 309 10.08 17.84 25.53
CA LYS A 309 9.42 17.27 26.72
C LYS A 309 7.93 16.98 26.49
N ASP A 310 7.34 17.53 25.43
CA ASP A 310 5.93 17.35 25.07
C ASP A 310 5.74 16.00 24.38
N ILE A 311 5.18 15.04 25.09
CA ILE A 311 4.91 13.68 24.59
C ILE A 311 3.87 13.70 23.46
N LYS A 312 2.88 14.60 23.48
CA LYS A 312 1.89 14.72 22.42
C LYS A 312 2.54 15.13 21.10
N LYS A 313 3.45 16.11 21.11
CA LYS A 313 4.22 16.51 19.93
C LYS A 313 5.10 15.37 19.42
N LYS A 314 5.72 14.59 20.31
CA LYS A 314 6.47 13.40 19.89
C LYS A 314 5.58 12.38 19.18
N LYS A 315 4.40 12.07 19.74
CA LYS A 315 3.44 11.15 19.13
C LYS A 315 3.02 11.64 17.74
N ILE A 316 2.62 12.90 17.61
CA ILE A 316 2.23 13.49 16.31
C ILE A 316 3.38 13.36 15.30
N PHE A 317 4.60 13.72 15.69
CA PHE A 317 5.76 13.72 14.81
C PHE A 317 6.10 12.29 14.32
N TYR A 318 6.27 11.34 15.26
CA TYR A 318 6.66 9.98 14.88
C TYR A 318 5.53 9.21 14.19
N THR A 319 4.26 9.53 14.49
CA THR A 319 3.13 8.98 13.73
C THR A 319 3.09 9.55 12.31
N ALA A 320 3.36 10.84 12.12
CA ALA A 320 3.49 11.42 10.77
C ALA A 320 4.64 10.77 9.98
N MET A 321 5.81 10.55 10.61
CA MET A 321 6.90 9.80 9.99
C MET A 321 6.47 8.37 9.62
N TYR A 322 5.81 7.66 10.52
CA TYR A 322 5.26 6.32 10.26
C TYR A 322 4.34 6.33 9.02
N HIS A 323 3.43 7.30 8.92
CA HIS A 323 2.53 7.42 7.78
C HIS A 323 3.27 7.61 6.44
N THR A 324 4.39 8.32 6.41
CA THR A 324 5.17 8.49 5.17
C THR A 324 5.79 7.19 4.65
N MET A 325 5.84 6.14 5.47
CA MET A 325 6.46 4.85 5.10
C MET A 325 5.43 3.71 4.96
N ILE A 326 4.12 4.02 5.03
CA ILE A 326 3.05 3.05 4.72
C ILE A 326 2.93 2.85 3.21
N ALA A 327 3.13 3.90 2.41
CA ALA A 327 3.22 3.91 0.96
C ALA A 327 4.33 4.87 0.51
N PRO A 328 5.00 4.65 -0.64
CA PRO A 328 4.79 3.56 -1.60
C PRO A 328 5.17 2.19 -1.05
N ASN A 329 4.67 1.12 -1.70
CA ASN A 329 4.86 -0.24 -1.24
C ASN A 329 5.78 -1.03 -2.16
N LEU A 330 6.55 -1.95 -1.59
CA LEU A 330 7.29 -2.98 -2.32
C LEU A 330 6.37 -3.74 -3.28
N TYR A 331 6.81 -3.92 -4.53
CA TYR A 331 6.01 -4.50 -5.60
C TYR A 331 6.79 -5.48 -6.49
N HIS A 332 7.56 -6.36 -5.90
CA HIS A 332 8.21 -7.49 -6.58
C HIS A 332 8.36 -8.65 -5.61
N ASP A 333 8.41 -9.87 -6.14
CA ASP A 333 8.66 -11.09 -5.38
C ASP A 333 10.14 -11.25 -4.99
N VAL A 334 10.47 -12.18 -4.11
CA VAL A 334 11.87 -12.42 -3.67
C VAL A 334 12.81 -12.76 -4.82
N ASN A 335 12.29 -13.30 -5.92
CA ASN A 335 13.04 -13.60 -7.14
C ASN A 335 13.12 -12.41 -8.12
N GLY A 336 12.70 -11.21 -7.73
CA GLY A 336 12.70 -10.00 -8.55
C GLY A 336 11.58 -9.91 -9.59
N GLN A 337 10.63 -10.83 -9.61
CA GLN A 337 9.52 -10.80 -10.56
C GLN A 337 8.41 -9.85 -10.09
N TYR A 338 7.80 -9.14 -11.05
CA TYR A 338 6.65 -8.26 -10.83
C TYR A 338 5.78 -8.17 -12.09
N ARG A 339 4.56 -7.66 -11.95
CA ARG A 339 3.63 -7.46 -13.07
C ARG A 339 3.60 -5.98 -13.48
N GLY A 340 3.89 -5.70 -14.75
CA GLY A 340 3.81 -4.37 -15.33
C GLY A 340 2.38 -3.87 -15.54
N THR A 341 2.23 -2.59 -15.90
CA THR A 341 0.93 -2.00 -16.24
C THR A 341 0.33 -2.60 -17.52
N ASP A 342 1.17 -3.11 -18.41
CA ASP A 342 0.78 -3.90 -19.60
C ASP A 342 0.37 -5.35 -19.28
N LYS A 343 0.33 -5.71 -18.00
CA LYS A 343 -0.02 -7.02 -17.45
C LYS A 343 0.98 -8.14 -17.74
N LYS A 344 2.11 -7.86 -18.37
CA LYS A 344 3.19 -8.83 -18.51
C LYS A 344 3.97 -9.00 -17.23
N VAL A 345 4.63 -10.14 -17.09
CA VAL A 345 5.55 -10.42 -15.99
C VAL A 345 6.96 -10.04 -16.42
N TYR A 346 7.61 -9.26 -15.58
CA TYR A 346 9.01 -8.85 -15.72
C TYR A 346 9.83 -9.43 -14.58
N SER A 347 11.14 -9.51 -14.77
CA SER A 347 12.09 -9.95 -13.75
C SER A 347 13.27 -9.00 -13.75
N ASP A 348 13.48 -8.32 -12.64
CA ASP A 348 14.62 -7.44 -12.42
C ASP A 348 15.03 -7.50 -10.94
N THR A 349 16.30 -7.75 -10.69
CA THR A 349 16.90 -7.80 -9.35
C THR A 349 17.87 -6.66 -9.10
N THR A 350 18.01 -5.73 -10.05
CA THR A 350 18.96 -4.62 -9.97
C THR A 350 18.44 -3.44 -9.15
N PHE A 351 17.13 -3.36 -8.94
CA PHE A 351 16.48 -2.35 -8.12
C PHE A 351 15.26 -2.92 -7.38
N THR A 352 14.82 -2.20 -6.35
CA THR A 352 13.58 -2.50 -5.62
C THR A 352 12.40 -1.83 -6.32
N ASN A 353 11.46 -2.63 -6.85
CA ASN A 353 10.27 -2.08 -7.51
C ASN A 353 9.18 -1.70 -6.49
N TYR A 354 8.54 -0.55 -6.71
CA TYR A 354 7.50 0.02 -5.85
C TYR A 354 6.18 0.27 -6.58
N THR A 355 5.10 0.34 -5.81
CA THR A 355 3.73 0.68 -6.25
C THR A 355 3.04 1.60 -5.22
N LEU A 356 1.76 1.93 -5.43
CA LEU A 356 0.98 2.88 -4.64
C LEU A 356 1.62 4.28 -4.62
N PHE A 357 1.83 4.79 -5.83
CA PHE A 357 2.34 6.14 -6.03
C PHE A 357 1.20 7.15 -6.10
N SER A 358 0.92 7.83 -4.99
CA SER A 358 -0.03 8.95 -4.89
C SER A 358 0.70 10.27 -5.20
N LEU A 359 1.13 10.45 -6.45
CA LEU A 359 2.17 11.44 -6.79
C LEU A 359 1.71 12.88 -6.63
N TRP A 360 0.45 13.20 -6.92
CA TRP A 360 -0.09 14.54 -6.72
C TRP A 360 0.02 15.00 -5.25
N ASP A 361 -0.12 14.07 -4.31
CA ASP A 361 0.06 14.33 -2.89
C ASP A 361 1.53 14.37 -2.49
N THR A 362 2.33 13.43 -2.98
CA THR A 362 3.66 13.13 -2.43
C THR A 362 4.80 13.91 -3.05
N TYR A 363 4.66 14.43 -4.30
CA TYR A 363 5.69 15.26 -4.91
C TYR A 363 5.94 16.55 -4.13
N ARG A 364 4.92 17.05 -3.43
CA ARG A 364 4.95 18.32 -2.69
C ARG A 364 5.90 18.29 -1.50
N ALA A 365 6.00 17.15 -0.81
CA ALA A 365 6.82 17.06 0.40
C ALA A 365 7.43 15.65 0.64
N ALA A 366 6.68 14.56 0.48
CA ALA A 366 7.14 13.23 0.85
C ALA A 366 8.34 12.77 0.01
N HIS A 367 8.28 12.87 -1.34
CA HIS A 367 9.43 12.53 -2.18
C HIS A 367 10.65 13.43 -1.93
N PRO A 368 10.54 14.76 -1.82
CA PRO A 368 11.64 15.59 -1.35
C PRO A 368 12.19 15.20 0.03
N LEU A 369 11.33 14.81 0.96
CA LEU A 369 11.76 14.30 2.27
C LEU A 369 12.57 13.01 2.15
N TYR A 370 12.19 12.08 1.26
CA TYR A 370 12.94 10.84 1.06
C TYR A 370 14.36 11.09 0.56
N THR A 371 14.62 12.16 -0.19
CA THR A 371 15.99 12.50 -0.60
C THR A 371 16.90 12.81 0.59
N ILE A 372 16.33 13.10 1.75
CA ILE A 372 17.04 13.40 3.00
C ILE A 372 17.04 12.19 3.96
N THR A 373 15.88 11.56 4.11
CA THR A 373 15.68 10.50 5.12
C THR A 373 15.90 9.09 4.60
N HIS A 374 15.70 8.86 3.29
CA HIS A 374 15.79 7.55 2.64
C HIS A 374 16.53 7.63 1.30
N PRO A 375 17.73 8.28 1.25
CA PRO A 375 18.45 8.46 -0.01
C PRO A 375 18.74 7.12 -0.71
N GLU A 376 18.88 6.05 0.04
CA GLU A 376 19.11 4.68 -0.46
C GLU A 376 17.93 4.10 -1.26
N ARG A 377 16.73 4.70 -1.16
CA ARG A 377 15.50 4.24 -1.84
C ARG A 377 15.09 5.13 -3.03
N VAL A 378 15.66 6.32 -3.15
CA VAL A 378 15.21 7.32 -4.13
C VAL A 378 15.40 6.84 -5.56
N SER A 379 16.58 6.31 -5.89
CA SER A 379 16.86 5.77 -7.22
C SER A 379 15.90 4.64 -7.57
N ASP A 380 15.61 3.73 -6.64
CA ASP A 380 14.70 2.61 -6.85
C ASP A 380 13.24 3.07 -7.09
N MET A 381 12.78 4.08 -6.35
CA MET A 381 11.45 4.67 -6.56
C MET A 381 11.33 5.32 -7.94
N VAL A 382 12.36 6.06 -8.36
CA VAL A 382 12.39 6.69 -9.70
C VAL A 382 12.51 5.63 -10.80
N ASN A 383 13.38 4.63 -10.64
CA ASN A 383 13.48 3.53 -11.60
C ASN A 383 12.15 2.78 -11.74
N SER A 384 11.40 2.59 -10.64
CA SER A 384 10.02 2.05 -10.71
C SER A 384 9.12 2.91 -11.62
N MET A 385 9.20 4.25 -11.51
CA MET A 385 8.42 5.16 -12.36
C MET A 385 8.86 5.09 -13.82
N LEU A 386 10.17 4.94 -14.10
CA LEU A 386 10.71 4.76 -15.45
C LEU A 386 10.27 3.42 -16.05
N LYS A 387 10.25 2.34 -15.26
CA LYS A 387 9.71 1.05 -15.75
C LYS A 387 8.19 1.12 -16.01
N ILE A 388 7.44 1.86 -15.20
CA ILE A 388 6.02 2.13 -15.51
C ILE A 388 5.90 2.89 -16.83
N PHE A 389 6.77 3.88 -17.09
CA PHE A 389 6.82 4.57 -18.37
C PHE A 389 7.10 3.59 -19.54
N ASP A 390 8.04 2.67 -19.39
CA ASP A 390 8.35 1.67 -20.42
C ASP A 390 7.12 0.80 -20.75
N HIS A 391 6.31 0.45 -19.73
CA HIS A 391 5.16 -0.44 -19.90
C HIS A 391 3.91 0.24 -20.46
N GLN A 392 3.72 1.55 -20.25
CA GLN A 392 2.49 2.26 -20.62
C GLN A 392 2.70 3.49 -21.50
N GLY A 393 3.97 3.89 -21.77
CA GLY A 393 4.34 5.00 -22.63
C GLY A 393 4.30 6.38 -21.97
N LYS A 394 3.91 6.46 -20.69
CA LYS A 394 3.92 7.68 -19.88
C LYS A 394 4.34 7.38 -18.43
N LEU A 395 4.87 8.37 -17.73
CA LEU A 395 5.12 8.28 -16.30
C LEU A 395 3.80 8.09 -15.51
N PRO A 396 3.83 7.50 -14.32
CA PRO A 396 2.62 7.31 -13.52
C PRO A 396 2.00 8.64 -13.06
N VAL A 397 0.67 8.66 -12.98
CA VAL A 397 -0.12 9.69 -12.29
C VAL A 397 -0.52 9.18 -10.91
N TRP A 398 -1.22 8.06 -10.88
CA TRP A 398 -1.54 7.33 -9.65
C TRP A 398 -1.51 5.81 -9.88
N HIS A 399 -0.38 5.21 -9.61
CA HIS A 399 -0.13 3.79 -9.87
C HIS A 399 -0.58 2.91 -8.71
N LEU A 400 -1.48 1.97 -8.98
CA LEU A 400 -2.04 1.02 -8.03
C LEU A 400 -1.83 -0.42 -8.51
N ARG A 401 -0.79 -1.11 -8.01
CA ARG A 401 -0.51 -2.53 -8.22
C ARG A 401 -0.67 -2.99 -9.68
N GLY A 402 0.17 -2.44 -10.55
CA GLY A 402 0.14 -2.72 -12.01
C GLY A 402 -1.06 -2.10 -12.75
N ASN A 403 -1.68 -1.08 -12.19
CA ASN A 403 -2.73 -0.30 -12.83
C ASN A 403 -2.43 1.19 -12.73
N GLU A 404 -2.70 1.93 -13.81
CA GLU A 404 -2.75 3.38 -13.79
C GLU A 404 -4.19 3.83 -13.60
N THR A 405 -4.45 4.61 -12.55
CA THR A 405 -5.82 5.06 -12.26
C THR A 405 -6.10 6.46 -12.80
N ASN A 406 -5.08 7.19 -13.23
CA ASN A 406 -5.17 8.59 -13.72
C ASN A 406 -5.95 9.51 -12.75
N THR A 407 -5.79 9.30 -11.46
CA THR A 407 -6.50 10.08 -10.45
C THR A 407 -5.69 11.32 -10.08
N MET A 408 -6.36 12.45 -9.96
CA MET A 408 -5.85 13.79 -9.71
C MET A 408 -5.22 14.46 -10.94
N PRO A 409 -5.22 15.80 -11.00
CA PRO A 409 -4.70 16.55 -12.14
C PRO A 409 -3.16 16.57 -12.18
N GLY A 410 -2.61 16.77 -13.35
CA GLY A 410 -1.18 16.97 -13.55
C GLY A 410 -0.41 15.69 -13.86
N TYR A 411 0.87 15.83 -14.17
CA TYR A 411 1.84 14.74 -14.36
C TYR A 411 2.90 14.77 -13.26
N SER A 412 2.43 14.52 -12.04
CA SER A 412 3.17 14.78 -10.79
C SER A 412 4.39 13.86 -10.56
N ALA A 413 4.59 12.83 -11.39
CA ALA A 413 5.85 12.08 -11.42
C ALA A 413 7.02 12.93 -11.93
N ILE A 414 6.77 13.90 -12.82
CA ILE A 414 7.81 14.71 -13.44
C ILE A 414 8.65 15.47 -12.41
N PRO A 415 8.07 16.26 -11.50
CA PRO A 415 8.88 16.93 -10.48
C PRO A 415 9.65 15.96 -9.58
N VAL A 416 9.14 14.76 -9.31
CA VAL A 416 9.85 13.74 -8.51
C VAL A 416 11.09 13.24 -9.25
N VAL A 417 10.94 12.84 -10.51
CA VAL A 417 12.04 12.36 -11.36
C VAL A 417 13.10 13.44 -11.53
N VAL A 418 12.67 14.67 -11.86
CA VAL A 418 13.57 15.80 -12.08
C VAL A 418 14.33 16.16 -10.80
N ASP A 419 13.65 16.24 -9.65
CA ASP A 419 14.27 16.58 -8.37
C ASP A 419 15.37 15.57 -8.02
N ALA A 420 15.09 14.26 -8.20
CA ALA A 420 16.06 13.21 -7.94
C ALA A 420 17.28 13.29 -8.86
N VAL A 421 17.06 13.49 -10.18
CA VAL A 421 18.17 13.62 -11.14
C VAL A 421 19.04 14.84 -10.86
N LEU A 422 18.42 16.00 -10.59
CA LEU A 422 19.15 17.24 -10.31
C LEU A 422 19.89 17.21 -8.97
N LYS A 423 19.44 16.41 -8.02
CA LYS A 423 20.13 16.14 -6.75
C LYS A 423 21.28 15.13 -6.89
N GLY A 424 21.46 14.53 -8.06
CA GLY A 424 22.59 13.65 -8.35
C GLY A 424 22.40 12.21 -7.90
N PHE A 425 21.18 11.75 -7.73
CA PHE A 425 20.89 10.34 -7.52
C PHE A 425 21.24 9.51 -8.76
N ASP A 426 21.59 8.24 -8.55
CA ASP A 426 21.97 7.31 -9.61
C ASP A 426 20.75 6.92 -10.47
N ILE A 427 20.52 7.71 -11.51
CA ILE A 427 19.41 7.61 -12.46
C ILE A 427 19.96 7.97 -13.83
N ASP A 428 19.62 7.18 -14.87
CA ASP A 428 19.98 7.52 -16.24
C ASP A 428 19.30 8.83 -16.67
N LYS A 429 20.12 9.87 -16.92
CA LYS A 429 19.64 11.22 -17.24
C LYS A 429 18.92 11.29 -18.58
N GLU A 430 19.36 10.52 -19.59
CA GLU A 430 18.73 10.52 -20.92
C GLU A 430 17.40 9.74 -20.89
N GLU A 431 17.35 8.61 -20.20
CA GLU A 431 16.10 7.85 -19.98
C GLU A 431 15.08 8.71 -19.23
N ALA A 432 15.50 9.34 -18.12
CA ALA A 432 14.66 10.23 -17.32
C ALA A 432 14.15 11.43 -18.15
N PHE A 433 15.04 12.09 -18.91
CA PHE A 433 14.66 13.22 -19.76
C PHE A 433 13.66 12.81 -20.86
N ASN A 434 13.88 11.67 -21.53
CA ASN A 434 12.95 11.14 -22.51
C ASN A 434 11.58 10.85 -21.88
N ALA A 435 11.55 10.23 -20.70
CA ALA A 435 10.33 9.90 -20.00
C ALA A 435 9.52 11.14 -19.59
N VAL A 436 10.15 12.15 -19.00
CA VAL A 436 9.46 13.38 -18.58
C VAL A 436 8.97 14.19 -19.79
N LYS A 437 9.81 14.34 -20.83
CA LYS A 437 9.45 15.05 -22.06
C LYS A 437 8.28 14.39 -22.76
N LYS A 438 8.34 13.07 -22.97
CA LYS A 438 7.29 12.32 -23.67
C LYS A 438 5.98 12.32 -22.89
N SER A 439 6.03 12.19 -21.55
CA SER A 439 4.83 12.29 -20.70
C SER A 439 4.16 13.66 -20.81
N ALA A 440 4.93 14.74 -20.92
CA ALA A 440 4.42 16.11 -20.99
C ALA A 440 3.99 16.55 -22.41
N THR A 441 4.28 15.76 -23.47
CA THR A 441 3.99 16.12 -24.87
C THR A 441 3.21 15.06 -25.64
N GLY A 442 2.96 13.90 -25.05
CA GLY A 442 2.37 12.73 -25.71
C GLY A 442 0.84 12.71 -25.75
N TYR A 443 0.15 13.78 -25.35
CA TYR A 443 -1.33 13.84 -25.28
C TYR A 443 -1.97 12.78 -24.41
N PHE A 444 -1.25 12.27 -23.43
CA PHE A 444 -1.76 11.24 -22.50
C PHE A 444 -2.72 11.81 -21.46
N GLU A 445 -2.47 13.06 -21.07
CA GLU A 445 -3.24 13.72 -20.01
C GLU A 445 -4.25 14.73 -20.60
N PRO A 446 -5.41 14.90 -19.97
CA PRO A 446 -6.43 15.85 -20.42
C PRO A 446 -5.88 17.27 -20.54
N GLY A 447 -6.23 17.97 -21.62
CA GLY A 447 -5.88 19.37 -21.83
C GLY A 447 -4.43 19.64 -22.29
N VAL A 448 -3.54 18.64 -22.32
CA VAL A 448 -2.15 18.83 -22.77
C VAL A 448 -2.09 19.26 -24.25
N LYS A 449 -2.97 18.73 -25.09
CA LYS A 449 -3.06 19.14 -26.50
C LYS A 449 -3.40 20.61 -26.64
N GLU A 450 -4.38 21.08 -25.88
CA GLU A 450 -4.83 22.47 -25.84
C GLU A 450 -3.71 23.36 -25.28
N LEU A 451 -3.08 22.96 -24.19
CA LEU A 451 -1.93 23.66 -23.61
C LEU A 451 -0.79 23.84 -24.61
N MET A 452 -0.48 22.82 -25.42
CA MET A 452 0.57 22.89 -26.45
C MET A 452 0.20 23.80 -27.61
N ASN A 453 -1.08 23.82 -28.02
CA ASN A 453 -1.52 24.56 -29.22
C ASN A 453 -1.91 26.02 -28.91
N LEU A 454 -2.51 26.27 -27.75
CA LEU A 454 -3.09 27.56 -27.37
C LEU A 454 -2.29 28.27 -26.27
N GLY A 455 -1.39 27.56 -25.58
CA GLY A 455 -0.66 28.06 -24.42
C GLY A 455 -1.49 28.04 -23.11
N TYR A 456 -2.72 27.54 -23.14
CA TYR A 456 -3.60 27.37 -21.99
C TYR A 456 -4.67 26.29 -22.28
N ILE A 457 -5.37 25.85 -21.25
CA ILE A 457 -6.49 24.89 -21.34
C ILE A 457 -7.81 25.68 -21.21
N PRO A 458 -8.64 25.73 -22.28
CA PRO A 458 -9.92 26.41 -22.21
C PRO A 458 -10.92 25.73 -21.27
N SER A 459 -11.61 26.54 -20.47
CA SER A 459 -12.56 26.07 -19.46
C SER A 459 -13.92 25.63 -20.04
N ASP A 460 -14.20 25.95 -21.30
CA ASP A 460 -15.33 25.44 -22.06
C ASP A 460 -15.06 24.07 -22.71
N LEU A 461 -13.78 23.66 -22.79
CA LEU A 461 -13.36 22.36 -23.32
C LEU A 461 -13.04 21.34 -22.21
N MET A 462 -12.69 21.81 -21.04
CA MET A 462 -12.29 20.96 -19.93
C MET A 462 -12.66 21.57 -18.57
N VAL A 463 -13.31 20.78 -17.71
CA VAL A 463 -13.46 21.12 -16.29
C VAL A 463 -12.10 21.02 -15.58
N GLU A 464 -11.93 21.71 -14.46
CA GLU A 464 -10.66 21.73 -13.70
C GLU A 464 -9.47 22.22 -14.55
N SER A 465 -9.75 23.04 -15.59
CA SER A 465 -8.76 23.54 -16.54
C SER A 465 -7.67 24.37 -15.86
N VAL A 466 -8.04 25.22 -14.91
CA VAL A 466 -7.09 26.06 -14.15
C VAL A 466 -6.23 25.18 -13.24
N ALA A 467 -6.85 24.28 -12.46
CA ALA A 467 -6.11 23.36 -11.59
C ALA A 467 -5.10 22.53 -12.35
N SER A 468 -5.52 21.89 -13.46
CA SER A 468 -4.63 21.08 -14.31
C SER A 468 -3.49 21.91 -14.90
N SER A 469 -3.77 23.13 -15.38
CA SER A 469 -2.73 24.02 -15.95
C SER A 469 -1.70 24.45 -14.92
N MET A 470 -2.10 24.68 -13.66
CA MET A 470 -1.16 25.00 -12.58
C MET A 470 -0.22 23.83 -12.27
N GLU A 471 -0.77 22.62 -12.20
CA GLU A 471 0.03 21.42 -11.98
C GLU A 471 0.97 21.12 -13.16
N TYR A 472 0.51 21.30 -14.40
CA TYR A 472 1.38 21.15 -15.58
C TYR A 472 2.51 22.18 -15.60
N ALA A 473 2.24 23.43 -15.22
CA ALA A 473 3.26 24.48 -15.18
C ALA A 473 4.42 24.14 -14.22
N ILE A 474 4.13 23.47 -13.09
CA ILE A 474 5.15 23.01 -12.14
C ILE A 474 6.04 21.93 -12.80
N GLY A 475 5.43 20.94 -13.45
CA GLY A 475 6.16 19.88 -14.15
C GLY A 475 7.01 20.43 -15.30
N ASP A 476 6.45 21.33 -16.11
CA ASP A 476 7.14 21.99 -17.24
C ASP A 476 8.36 22.79 -16.78
N TRP A 477 8.23 23.51 -15.66
CA TRP A 477 9.39 24.18 -15.07
C TRP A 477 10.49 23.20 -14.70
N GLY A 478 10.12 22.05 -14.11
CA GLY A 478 11.05 20.97 -13.79
C GLY A 478 11.78 20.45 -15.03
N ILE A 479 11.04 20.14 -16.12
CA ILE A 479 11.63 19.70 -17.38
C ILE A 479 12.60 20.74 -17.92
N ALA A 480 12.24 22.03 -17.87
CA ALA A 480 13.12 23.11 -18.29
C ALA A 480 14.45 23.11 -17.51
N GLN A 481 14.42 22.91 -16.17
CA GLN A 481 15.65 22.86 -15.37
C GLN A 481 16.53 21.65 -15.76
N LEU A 482 15.92 20.49 -15.99
CA LEU A 482 16.64 19.29 -16.43
C LEU A 482 17.23 19.48 -17.84
N ALA A 483 16.46 20.06 -18.77
CA ALA A 483 16.93 20.39 -20.12
C ALA A 483 18.13 21.37 -20.08
N LYS A 484 18.09 22.36 -19.18
CA LYS A 484 19.19 23.30 -18.95
C LYS A 484 20.45 22.58 -18.46
N GLU A 485 20.33 21.72 -17.46
CA GLU A 485 21.44 20.90 -16.95
C GLU A 485 22.07 20.01 -18.05
N MET A 486 21.23 19.49 -18.94
CA MET A 486 21.67 18.63 -20.06
C MET A 486 22.07 19.40 -21.33
N ASN A 487 22.11 20.74 -21.29
CA ASN A 487 22.41 21.62 -22.44
C ASN A 487 21.46 21.45 -23.64
N LYS A 488 20.22 21.00 -23.42
CA LYS A 488 19.15 20.87 -24.44
C LYS A 488 18.41 22.20 -24.58
N LYS A 489 19.01 23.17 -25.30
CA LYS A 489 18.58 24.58 -25.34
C LYS A 489 17.14 24.78 -25.84
N ASP A 490 16.73 24.09 -26.91
CA ASP A 490 15.40 24.24 -27.49
C ASP A 490 14.32 23.74 -26.52
N ASP A 491 14.54 22.59 -25.88
CA ASP A 491 13.64 22.03 -24.87
C ASP A 491 13.59 22.94 -23.61
N TYR A 492 14.73 23.51 -23.20
CA TYR A 492 14.77 24.47 -22.10
C TYR A 492 13.86 25.67 -22.35
N HIS A 493 13.96 26.31 -23.50
CA HIS A 493 13.15 27.48 -23.84
C HIS A 493 11.67 27.09 -23.96
N TYR A 494 11.37 26.00 -24.67
CA TYR A 494 10.01 25.52 -24.87
C TYR A 494 9.29 25.27 -23.55
N PHE A 495 9.86 24.47 -22.65
CA PHE A 495 9.23 24.15 -21.39
C PHE A 495 9.25 25.31 -20.38
N LEU A 496 10.29 26.16 -20.42
CA LEU A 496 10.32 27.39 -19.61
C LEU A 496 9.19 28.34 -19.99
N ASP A 497 8.89 28.50 -21.29
CA ASP A 497 7.79 29.36 -21.72
C ASP A 497 6.44 28.73 -21.37
N ARG A 498 6.27 27.44 -21.58
CA ARG A 498 5.04 26.71 -21.23
C ARG A 498 4.79 26.73 -19.71
N SER A 499 5.82 26.68 -18.90
CA SER A 499 5.69 26.80 -17.43
C SER A 499 5.11 28.14 -16.96
N LYS A 500 5.05 29.15 -17.82
CA LYS A 500 4.48 30.46 -17.53
C LYS A 500 2.98 30.56 -17.87
N ALA A 501 2.33 29.45 -18.28
CA ALA A 501 0.92 29.42 -18.64
C ALA A 501 -0.01 29.95 -17.53
N TYR A 502 0.39 29.85 -16.26
CA TYR A 502 -0.35 30.42 -15.13
C TYR A 502 -0.63 31.93 -15.30
N LYS A 503 0.22 32.70 -16.02
CA LYS A 503 0.01 34.13 -16.28
C LYS A 503 -1.24 34.38 -17.13
N THR A 504 -1.63 33.43 -17.99
CA THR A 504 -2.83 33.51 -18.82
C THR A 504 -4.11 33.46 -18.02
N TYR A 505 -4.07 32.85 -16.84
CA TYR A 505 -5.23 32.71 -15.96
C TYR A 505 -5.33 33.79 -14.89
N PHE A 506 -4.29 34.61 -14.69
CA PHE A 506 -4.35 35.67 -13.70
C PHE A 506 -5.20 36.84 -14.22
N ASP A 507 -6.33 37.08 -13.56
CA ASP A 507 -7.23 38.20 -13.87
C ASP A 507 -6.84 39.40 -13.01
N GLU A 508 -6.33 40.44 -13.69
CA GLU A 508 -5.87 41.69 -13.04
C GLU A 508 -6.99 42.48 -12.37
N GLU A 509 -8.23 42.30 -12.82
CA GLU A 509 -9.40 43.00 -12.23
C GLU A 509 -9.80 42.34 -10.91
N THR A 510 -9.96 41.00 -10.92
CA THR A 510 -10.40 40.26 -9.74
C THR A 510 -9.25 39.87 -8.81
N LYS A 511 -7.99 39.88 -9.29
CA LYS A 511 -6.77 39.44 -8.58
C LYS A 511 -6.75 37.96 -8.21
N PHE A 512 -7.53 37.14 -8.95
CA PHE A 512 -7.59 35.70 -8.81
C PHE A 512 -7.18 35.00 -10.10
N MET A 513 -6.85 33.69 -10.00
CA MET A 513 -6.78 32.81 -11.15
C MET A 513 -8.20 32.54 -11.61
N ARG A 514 -8.49 32.71 -12.92
CA ARG A 514 -9.82 32.56 -13.50
C ARG A 514 -9.75 31.81 -14.81
N GLY A 515 -10.73 30.96 -15.08
CA GLY A 515 -10.81 30.18 -16.30
C GLY A 515 -11.01 31.07 -17.54
N ARG A 516 -10.33 30.71 -18.65
CA ARG A 516 -10.54 31.32 -19.96
C ARG A 516 -11.27 30.39 -20.89
N LEU A 517 -12.14 30.94 -21.71
CA LEU A 517 -12.84 30.22 -22.79
C LEU A 517 -11.91 30.09 -24.01
N SER A 518 -12.26 29.21 -24.95
CA SER A 518 -11.52 28.99 -26.19
C SER A 518 -11.42 30.24 -27.10
N ASN A 519 -12.35 31.20 -26.93
CA ASN A 519 -12.29 32.50 -27.63
C ASN A 519 -11.41 33.54 -26.91
N GLY A 520 -10.78 33.16 -25.78
CA GLY A 520 -9.92 34.03 -24.98
C GLY A 520 -10.63 34.90 -23.94
N GLU A 521 -11.96 34.90 -23.87
CA GLU A 521 -12.72 35.63 -22.87
C GLU A 521 -12.66 34.94 -21.51
N TRP A 522 -12.89 35.73 -20.43
CA TRP A 522 -13.02 35.18 -19.10
C TRP A 522 -14.30 34.41 -18.91
N ARG A 523 -14.22 33.23 -18.30
CA ARG A 523 -15.41 32.47 -17.92
C ARG A 523 -16.28 33.22 -16.91
N THR A 524 -17.58 33.27 -17.15
CA THR A 524 -18.60 33.87 -16.28
C THR A 524 -19.76 32.89 -16.08
N PRO A 525 -20.41 32.90 -14.90
CA PRO A 525 -20.08 33.70 -13.71
C PRO A 525 -18.78 33.22 -13.04
N PHE A 526 -18.15 34.08 -12.25
CA PHE A 526 -16.93 33.77 -11.50
C PHE A 526 -17.15 33.97 -10.02
N ASP A 527 -16.84 32.94 -9.23
CA ASP A 527 -16.83 32.96 -7.77
C ASP A 527 -15.48 32.38 -7.28
N PRO A 528 -14.58 33.21 -6.71
CA PRO A 528 -13.24 32.78 -6.33
C PRO A 528 -13.20 31.80 -5.13
N VAL A 529 -14.30 31.64 -4.41
CA VAL A 529 -14.42 30.71 -3.26
C VAL A 529 -15.20 29.45 -3.59
N SER A 530 -15.76 29.36 -4.81
CA SER A 530 -16.45 28.15 -5.28
C SER A 530 -15.43 27.06 -5.66
N ALA A 531 -15.51 25.94 -4.99
CA ALA A 531 -14.67 24.75 -5.28
C ALA A 531 -15.59 23.52 -5.33
N GLN A 532 -15.93 23.08 -6.55
CA GLN A 532 -16.79 21.93 -6.78
C GLN A 532 -16.09 20.99 -7.77
N HIS A 533 -15.63 19.86 -7.23
CA HIS A 533 -14.94 18.83 -8.01
C HIS A 533 -15.77 18.41 -9.24
N ARG A 534 -15.14 18.39 -10.42
CA ARG A 534 -15.74 18.05 -11.73
C ARG A 534 -16.86 18.97 -12.22
N ILE A 535 -17.06 20.11 -11.60
CA ILE A 535 -18.14 21.04 -11.99
C ILE A 535 -17.57 22.37 -12.47
N ASN A 536 -16.49 22.85 -11.88
CA ASN A 536 -15.85 24.13 -12.22
C ASN A 536 -14.36 24.01 -12.59
N ASP A 537 -13.65 25.14 -12.73
CA ASP A 537 -12.26 25.19 -13.18
C ASP A 537 -11.25 24.85 -12.07
N TYR A 538 -11.71 24.70 -10.85
CA TYR A 538 -10.92 24.41 -9.66
C TYR A 538 -11.40 23.11 -9.03
N CYS A 539 -10.53 22.29 -8.47
CA CYS A 539 -10.91 21.07 -7.79
C CYS A 539 -10.98 21.20 -6.27
#